data_9bc3056e3f69bb50746248fa31d66916
#
_entry.id   9bc3056e3f69bb50746248fa31d66916
#
_cell.length_a   1.000
_cell.length_b   1.000
_cell.length_c   1.000
_cell.angle_alpha   90.00
_cell.angle_beta   90.00
_cell.angle_gamma   90.00
#
_symmetry.space_group_name_H-M   'P 1'
#
loop_
_entity.id
_entity.type
_entity.pdbx_description
1 polymer ?
#
loop_
_entity_poly.entity_id
_entity_poly.type
_entity_poly.pdbx_seq_one_letter_code
_entity_poly.pdbx_strand_id
1 'polypeptide(L)'
;MPPGTKIFDVAWTLGHLDQIWTRVIQHFQLILVPLLIGILISLVLAIWAVRQRWAYAPITLLTGVLYTIPSLAAFAVLKPVLGLNLLTAWIPLTTYTLLILFRNFTAGFTAVPSEILEAAEGMGYTRRQRLLRVELPLAIPLMIAGVRLASVTTIGLATIAAVLGDVFGGLGQLITEGIQTFFPTKYLLGAFLSIALAIGADFLFVRLERLITPWSRLRAAR
;
A
#
# COMPACT_ATOMS: atom_id res chain seq x y z
N MET A 1 29.08 12.10 -17.98
CA MET A 1 28.16 13.22 -18.33
C MET A 1 28.89 14.12 -19.30
N PRO A 2 28.28 14.54 -20.41
CA PRO A 2 28.88 15.56 -21.27
C PRO A 2 29.11 16.85 -20.47
N PRO A 3 30.21 17.58 -20.72
CA PRO A 3 30.49 18.84 -20.03
C PRO A 3 29.35 19.86 -20.31
N GLY A 4 28.74 20.40 -19.27
CA GLY A 4 27.65 21.39 -19.38
C GLY A 4 26.25 20.87 -19.06
N THR A 5 26.03 19.61 -18.76
CA THR A 5 24.72 19.09 -18.36
C THR A 5 24.35 19.59 -16.97
N LYS A 6 23.29 20.40 -16.90
CA LYS A 6 22.70 20.81 -15.62
C LYS A 6 22.16 19.55 -14.92
N ILE A 7 22.53 19.36 -13.65
CA ILE A 7 22.00 18.25 -12.82
C ILE A 7 20.47 18.32 -12.74
N PHE A 8 19.92 19.55 -12.70
CA PHE A 8 18.48 19.78 -12.69
C PHE A 8 18.13 20.95 -13.63
N ASP A 9 17.26 20.70 -14.60
CA ASP A 9 16.77 21.69 -15.56
C ASP A 9 15.36 22.16 -15.18
N VAL A 10 15.30 23.34 -14.55
CA VAL A 10 14.04 23.98 -14.12
C VAL A 10 13.20 24.37 -15.33
N ALA A 11 13.80 24.83 -16.43
CA ALA A 11 13.07 25.24 -17.62
C ALA A 11 12.36 24.05 -18.27
N TRP A 12 13.04 22.91 -18.37
CA TRP A 12 12.42 21.67 -18.83
C TRP A 12 11.24 21.26 -17.93
N THR A 13 11.44 21.31 -16.61
CA THR A 13 10.41 20.91 -15.63
C THR A 13 9.15 21.78 -15.77
N LEU A 14 9.32 23.11 -15.88
CA LEU A 14 8.19 24.04 -16.05
C LEU A 14 7.50 23.90 -17.41
N GLY A 15 8.25 23.54 -18.45
CA GLY A 15 7.71 23.30 -19.79
C GLY A 15 6.96 21.97 -19.97
N HIS A 16 7.05 21.03 -18.99
CA HIS A 16 6.48 19.67 -19.08
C HIS A 16 5.58 19.33 -17.87
N LEU A 17 4.96 20.32 -17.25
CA LEU A 17 4.11 20.11 -16.07
C LEU A 17 2.91 19.22 -16.35
N ASP A 18 2.34 19.28 -17.55
CA ASP A 18 1.25 18.44 -18.02
C ASP A 18 1.66 16.96 -18.06
N GLN A 19 2.83 16.66 -18.61
CA GLN A 19 3.39 15.32 -18.63
C GLN A 19 3.66 14.81 -17.20
N ILE A 20 4.30 15.63 -16.37
CA ILE A 20 4.61 15.29 -14.99
C ILE A 20 3.32 14.98 -14.21
N TRP A 21 2.30 15.81 -14.36
CA TRP A 21 1.00 15.61 -13.71
C TRP A 21 0.32 14.32 -14.16
N THR A 22 0.36 14.03 -15.45
CA THR A 22 -0.13 12.75 -15.99
C THR A 22 0.56 11.56 -15.35
N ARG A 23 1.91 11.61 -15.17
CA ARG A 23 2.67 10.56 -14.50
C ARG A 23 2.31 10.41 -13.02
N VAL A 24 2.01 11.51 -12.33
CA VAL A 24 1.52 11.47 -10.94
C VAL A 24 0.17 10.76 -10.86
N ILE A 25 -0.78 11.12 -11.72
CA ILE A 25 -2.11 10.47 -11.76
C ILE A 25 -1.99 8.96 -12.06
N GLN A 26 -1.20 8.59 -13.06
CA GLN A 26 -0.95 7.19 -13.40
C GLN A 26 -0.34 6.44 -12.22
N HIS A 27 0.62 7.03 -11.52
CA HIS A 27 1.24 6.42 -10.34
C HIS A 27 0.23 6.22 -9.22
N PHE A 28 -0.65 7.18 -9.00
CA PHE A 28 -1.73 7.07 -8.03
C PHE A 28 -2.70 5.93 -8.37
N GLN A 29 -3.05 5.74 -9.64
CA GLN A 29 -3.90 4.63 -10.10
C GLN A 29 -3.22 3.26 -9.88
N LEU A 30 -1.90 3.19 -10.13
CA LEU A 30 -1.11 1.96 -9.88
C LEU A 30 -1.09 1.56 -8.41
N ILE A 31 -1.26 2.50 -7.48
CA ILE A 31 -1.22 2.26 -6.04
C ILE A 31 -2.61 2.02 -5.47
N LEU A 32 -3.56 2.88 -5.83
CA LEU A 32 -4.87 2.92 -5.19
C LEU A 32 -5.66 1.62 -5.41
N VAL A 33 -5.67 1.11 -6.64
CA VAL A 33 -6.45 -0.10 -6.98
C VAL A 33 -5.91 -1.33 -6.24
N PRO A 34 -4.60 -1.66 -6.31
CA PRO A 34 -4.04 -2.77 -5.54
C PRO A 34 -4.24 -2.63 -4.03
N LEU A 35 -4.10 -1.42 -3.49
CA LEU A 35 -4.27 -1.17 -2.07
C LEU A 35 -5.71 -1.44 -1.63
N LEU A 36 -6.71 -0.95 -2.37
CA LEU A 36 -8.12 -1.17 -2.05
C LEU A 36 -8.50 -2.66 -2.14
N ILE A 37 -8.06 -3.35 -3.18
CA ILE A 37 -8.29 -4.79 -3.33
C ILE A 37 -7.61 -5.54 -2.18
N GLY A 38 -6.37 -5.20 -1.85
CA GLY A 38 -5.61 -5.78 -0.75
C GLY A 38 -6.29 -5.58 0.61
N ILE A 39 -6.82 -4.38 0.87
CA ILE A 39 -7.60 -4.08 2.08
C ILE A 39 -8.83 -4.99 2.18
N LEU A 40 -9.62 -5.11 1.11
CA LEU A 40 -10.83 -5.94 1.10
C LEU A 40 -10.49 -7.42 1.33
N ILE A 41 -9.53 -7.96 0.59
CA ILE A 41 -9.11 -9.36 0.74
C ILE A 41 -8.57 -9.59 2.16
N SER A 42 -7.65 -8.75 2.63
CA SER A 42 -7.03 -8.92 3.95
C SER A 42 -8.02 -8.77 5.10
N LEU A 43 -9.03 -7.91 4.96
CA LEU A 43 -10.09 -7.76 5.96
C LEU A 43 -10.90 -9.06 6.10
N VAL A 44 -11.31 -9.64 4.98
CA VAL A 44 -12.05 -10.92 4.97
C VAL A 44 -11.20 -12.04 5.56
N LEU A 45 -9.94 -12.14 5.14
CA LEU A 45 -9.00 -13.15 5.64
C LEU A 45 -8.71 -12.98 7.13
N ALA A 46 -8.55 -11.74 7.62
CA ALA A 46 -8.30 -11.46 9.02
C ALA A 46 -9.50 -11.83 9.90
N ILE A 47 -10.72 -11.45 9.48
CA ILE A 47 -11.94 -11.85 10.19
C ILE A 47 -12.07 -13.37 10.24
N TRP A 48 -11.78 -14.05 9.13
CA TRP A 48 -11.80 -15.51 9.09
C TRP A 48 -10.74 -16.13 10.03
N ALA A 49 -9.51 -15.65 9.98
CA ALA A 49 -8.41 -16.17 10.81
C ALA A 49 -8.65 -15.94 12.31
N VAL A 50 -9.27 -14.82 12.70
CA VAL A 50 -9.63 -14.56 14.11
C VAL A 50 -10.76 -15.50 14.58
N ARG A 51 -11.70 -15.82 13.69
CA ARG A 51 -12.79 -16.77 14.00
C ARG A 51 -12.31 -18.23 14.00
N GLN A 52 -11.36 -18.57 13.16
CA GLN A 52 -10.82 -19.91 12.93
C GLN A 52 -9.30 -19.89 13.11
N ARG A 53 -8.82 -20.11 14.34
CA ARG A 53 -7.39 -19.97 14.69
C ARG A 53 -6.43 -20.79 13.80
N TRP A 54 -6.90 -21.93 13.28
CA TRP A 54 -6.11 -22.77 12.38
C TRP A 54 -5.82 -22.09 11.03
N ALA A 55 -6.65 -21.13 10.58
CA ALA A 55 -6.50 -20.44 9.31
C ALA A 55 -5.35 -19.42 9.33
N TYR A 56 -4.95 -18.92 10.51
CA TYR A 56 -3.91 -17.90 10.62
C TYR A 56 -2.56 -18.34 10.06
N ALA A 57 -2.10 -19.52 10.46
CA ALA A 57 -0.77 -20.02 10.06
C ALA A 57 -0.66 -20.25 8.53
N PRO A 58 -1.58 -20.97 7.86
CA PRO A 58 -1.49 -21.18 6.41
C PRO A 58 -1.67 -19.89 5.61
N ILE A 59 -2.53 -18.96 6.04
CA ILE A 59 -2.67 -17.65 5.36
C ILE A 59 -1.37 -16.85 5.50
N THR A 60 -0.79 -16.79 6.69
CA THR A 60 0.49 -16.09 6.92
C THR A 60 1.61 -16.72 6.10
N LEU A 61 1.68 -18.06 6.01
CA LEU A 61 2.67 -18.76 5.22
C LEU A 61 2.49 -18.43 3.72
N LEU A 62 1.27 -18.55 3.20
CA LEU A 62 0.98 -18.30 1.80
C LEU A 62 1.33 -16.84 1.42
N THR A 63 0.81 -15.88 2.18
CA THR A 63 1.08 -14.45 1.91
C THR A 63 2.55 -14.10 2.11
N GLY A 64 3.23 -14.78 3.06
CA GLY A 64 4.66 -14.65 3.29
C GLY A 64 5.48 -15.16 2.10
N VAL A 65 5.21 -16.36 1.60
CA VAL A 65 5.88 -16.92 0.41
C VAL A 65 5.68 -16.01 -0.79
N LEU A 66 4.46 -15.55 -1.04
CA LEU A 66 4.17 -14.62 -2.12
C LEU A 66 4.95 -13.30 -1.98
N TYR A 67 5.12 -12.81 -0.75
CA TYR A 67 5.88 -11.59 -0.47
C TYR A 67 7.39 -11.75 -0.70
N THR A 68 7.94 -12.96 -0.63
CA THR A 68 9.37 -13.22 -0.87
C THR A 68 9.75 -13.24 -2.36
N ILE A 69 8.78 -13.35 -3.26
CA ILE A 69 9.04 -13.31 -4.70
C ILE A 69 9.60 -11.94 -5.05
N PRO A 70 10.77 -11.81 -5.72
CA PRO A 70 11.27 -10.52 -6.14
C PRO A 70 10.27 -9.79 -7.04
N SER A 71 9.98 -8.51 -6.77
CA SER A 71 8.92 -7.76 -7.46
C SER A 71 9.10 -7.75 -8.98
N LEU A 72 10.32 -7.54 -9.46
CA LEU A 72 10.62 -7.58 -10.89
C LEU A 72 10.33 -8.95 -11.50
N ALA A 73 10.63 -10.04 -10.78
CA ALA A 73 10.31 -11.39 -11.22
C ALA A 73 8.80 -11.64 -11.26
N ALA A 74 8.06 -11.17 -10.24
CA ALA A 74 6.60 -11.31 -10.19
C ALA A 74 5.92 -10.62 -11.39
N PHE A 75 6.35 -9.42 -11.73
CA PHE A 75 5.87 -8.73 -12.93
C PHE A 75 6.28 -9.46 -14.21
N ALA A 76 7.55 -9.91 -14.32
CA ALA A 76 8.08 -10.54 -15.52
C ALA A 76 7.38 -11.88 -15.84
N VAL A 77 7.04 -12.67 -14.83
CA VAL A 77 6.33 -13.96 -15.01
C VAL A 77 4.90 -13.76 -15.52
N LEU A 78 4.23 -12.70 -15.10
CA LEU A 78 2.85 -12.43 -15.55
C LEU A 78 2.78 -11.81 -16.96
N LYS A 79 3.83 -11.15 -17.42
CA LYS A 79 3.88 -10.50 -18.73
C LYS A 79 3.58 -11.42 -19.92
N PRO A 80 4.14 -12.65 -20.03
CA PRO A 80 3.82 -13.56 -21.12
C PRO A 80 2.38 -14.06 -21.10
N VAL A 81 1.74 -14.12 -19.92
CA VAL A 81 0.38 -14.67 -19.75
C VAL A 81 -0.68 -13.60 -19.96
N LEU A 82 -0.48 -12.44 -19.37
CA LEU A 82 -1.47 -11.36 -19.34
C LEU A 82 -1.17 -10.24 -20.36
N GLY A 83 0.02 -10.24 -20.96
CA GLY A 83 0.49 -9.14 -21.79
C GLY A 83 0.94 -7.93 -20.98
N LEU A 84 1.22 -6.83 -21.68
CA LEU A 84 1.55 -5.54 -21.06
C LEU A 84 0.25 -4.75 -20.83
N ASN A 85 -0.37 -4.95 -19.68
CA ASN A 85 -1.56 -4.21 -19.26
C ASN A 85 -1.54 -3.96 -17.74
N LEU A 86 -2.48 -3.14 -17.24
CA LEU A 86 -2.53 -2.76 -15.83
C LEU A 86 -2.70 -3.95 -14.86
N LEU A 87 -3.36 -5.03 -15.28
CA LEU A 87 -3.52 -6.22 -14.43
C LEU A 87 -2.16 -6.88 -14.12
N THR A 88 -1.22 -6.85 -15.06
CA THR A 88 0.13 -7.37 -14.88
C THR A 88 0.88 -6.63 -13.77
N ALA A 89 0.57 -5.34 -13.54
CA ALA A 89 1.10 -4.59 -12.40
C ALA A 89 0.23 -4.75 -11.14
N TRP A 90 -1.10 -4.71 -11.26
CA TRP A 90 -2.00 -4.71 -10.12
C TRP A 90 -1.98 -6.04 -9.34
N ILE A 91 -1.85 -7.18 -10.01
CA ILE A 91 -1.84 -8.49 -9.34
C ILE A 91 -0.65 -8.60 -8.37
N PRO A 92 0.62 -8.40 -8.79
CA PRO A 92 1.74 -8.46 -7.87
C PRO A 92 1.67 -7.38 -6.78
N LEU A 93 1.31 -6.14 -7.14
CA LEU A 93 1.19 -5.05 -6.17
C LEU A 93 0.15 -5.38 -5.09
N THR A 94 -1.02 -5.93 -5.47
CA THR A 94 -2.03 -6.42 -4.52
C THR A 94 -1.44 -7.52 -3.63
N THR A 95 -0.78 -8.50 -4.22
CA THR A 95 -0.20 -9.65 -3.51
C THR A 95 0.77 -9.20 -2.42
N TYR A 96 1.60 -8.20 -2.70
CA TYR A 96 2.54 -7.64 -1.70
C TYR A 96 1.84 -6.90 -0.55
N THR A 97 0.66 -6.33 -0.77
CA THR A 97 -0.08 -5.71 0.32
C THR A 97 -0.66 -6.73 1.30
N LEU A 98 -0.98 -7.95 0.82
CA LEU A 98 -1.72 -8.95 1.61
C LEU A 98 -1.03 -9.33 2.91
N LEU A 99 0.28 -9.62 2.89
CA LEU A 99 1.01 -9.98 4.10
C LEU A 99 0.97 -8.87 5.16
N ILE A 100 1.24 -7.66 4.72
CA ILE A 100 1.30 -6.47 5.59
C ILE A 100 -0.08 -6.21 6.19
N LEU A 101 -1.11 -6.15 5.35
CA LEU A 101 -2.47 -5.85 5.78
C LEU A 101 -3.07 -6.96 6.62
N PHE A 102 -2.93 -8.23 6.20
CA PHE A 102 -3.44 -9.37 6.93
C PHE A 102 -2.90 -9.44 8.36
N ARG A 103 -1.57 -9.29 8.52
CA ARG A 103 -0.93 -9.31 9.85
C ARG A 103 -1.43 -8.18 10.74
N ASN A 104 -1.47 -6.95 10.22
CA ASN A 104 -1.91 -5.80 11.00
C ASN A 104 -3.40 -5.85 11.33
N PHE A 105 -4.24 -6.31 10.41
CA PHE A 105 -5.68 -6.46 10.64
C PHE A 105 -5.96 -7.55 11.68
N THR A 106 -5.28 -8.69 11.58
CA THR A 106 -5.41 -9.75 12.58
C THR A 106 -4.91 -9.28 13.95
N ALA A 107 -3.77 -8.59 14.00
CA ALA A 107 -3.27 -7.98 15.23
C ALA A 107 -4.27 -6.98 15.81
N GLY A 108 -4.93 -6.17 14.98
CA GLY A 108 -5.96 -5.24 15.42
C GLY A 108 -7.14 -5.94 16.10
N PHE A 109 -7.66 -6.99 15.51
CA PHE A 109 -8.75 -7.77 16.10
C PHE A 109 -8.33 -8.52 17.37
N THR A 110 -7.12 -9.07 17.40
CA THR A 110 -6.62 -9.82 18.59
C THR A 110 -6.21 -8.91 19.74
N ALA A 111 -5.98 -7.63 19.49
CA ALA A 111 -5.67 -6.63 20.51
C ALA A 111 -6.92 -6.15 21.31
N VAL A 112 -8.12 -6.56 20.89
CA VAL A 112 -9.35 -6.22 21.63
C VAL A 112 -9.39 -7.06 22.91
N PRO A 113 -9.47 -6.42 24.11
CA PRO A 113 -9.52 -7.13 25.39
C PRO A 113 -10.71 -8.09 25.50
N SER A 114 -10.47 -9.28 26.06
CA SER A 114 -11.51 -10.31 26.26
C SER A 114 -12.66 -9.81 27.11
N GLU A 115 -12.37 -9.00 28.13
CA GLU A 115 -13.35 -8.42 29.05
C GLU A 115 -14.38 -7.54 28.30
N ILE A 116 -13.95 -6.83 27.27
CA ILE A 116 -14.84 -6.02 26.42
C ILE A 116 -15.72 -6.92 25.56
N LEU A 117 -15.15 -8.02 25.05
CA LEU A 117 -15.92 -8.98 24.27
C LEU A 117 -16.97 -9.72 25.10
N GLU A 118 -16.62 -10.13 26.34
CA GLU A 118 -17.52 -10.75 27.29
C GLU A 118 -18.63 -9.80 27.72
N ALA A 119 -18.30 -8.53 28.01
CA ALA A 119 -19.29 -7.51 28.32
C ALA A 119 -20.29 -7.30 27.17
N ALA A 120 -19.83 -7.28 25.93
CA ALA A 120 -20.68 -7.16 24.76
C ALA A 120 -21.61 -8.40 24.60
N GLU A 121 -21.10 -9.60 24.90
CA GLU A 121 -21.91 -10.83 24.91
C GLU A 121 -22.95 -10.79 26.02
N GLY A 122 -22.56 -10.37 27.24
CA GLY A 122 -23.48 -10.19 28.37
C GLY A 122 -24.60 -9.17 28.12
N MET A 123 -24.33 -8.15 27.27
CA MET A 123 -25.37 -7.21 26.80
C MET A 123 -26.26 -7.76 25.69
N GLY A 124 -26.08 -9.02 25.28
CA GLY A 124 -26.89 -9.66 24.25
C GLY A 124 -26.50 -9.30 22.82
N TYR A 125 -25.30 -8.80 22.58
CA TYR A 125 -24.86 -8.51 21.21
C TYR A 125 -24.74 -9.81 20.40
N THR A 126 -25.35 -9.83 19.22
CA THR A 126 -25.09 -10.89 18.23
C THR A 126 -23.64 -10.82 17.73
N ARG A 127 -23.12 -11.93 17.20
CA ARG A 127 -21.73 -11.98 16.62
C ARG A 127 -21.47 -10.87 15.61
N ARG A 128 -22.47 -10.52 14.78
CA ARG A 128 -22.34 -9.43 13.80
C ARG A 128 -22.32 -8.05 14.47
N GLN A 129 -23.17 -7.84 15.46
CA GLN A 129 -23.18 -6.57 16.21
C GLN A 129 -21.88 -6.38 16.98
N ARG A 130 -21.36 -7.43 17.62
CA ARG A 130 -20.07 -7.41 18.31
C ARG A 130 -18.93 -7.05 17.34
N LEU A 131 -18.87 -7.72 16.17
CA LEU A 131 -17.85 -7.43 15.15
C LEU A 131 -17.91 -5.96 14.70
N LEU A 132 -19.08 -5.46 14.30
CA LEU A 132 -19.18 -4.13 13.68
C LEU A 132 -19.17 -2.97 14.67
N ARG A 133 -19.67 -3.18 15.90
CA ARG A 133 -19.82 -2.11 16.90
C ARG A 133 -18.74 -2.10 17.98
N VAL A 134 -18.01 -3.21 18.14
CA VAL A 134 -17.00 -3.35 19.20
C VAL A 134 -15.64 -3.71 18.62
N GLU A 135 -15.52 -4.87 17.97
CA GLU A 135 -14.22 -5.39 17.52
C GLU A 135 -13.61 -4.48 16.44
N LEU A 136 -14.36 -4.17 15.39
CA LEU A 136 -13.87 -3.38 14.27
C LEU A 136 -13.43 -1.96 14.70
N PRO A 137 -14.23 -1.16 15.41
CA PRO A 137 -13.80 0.16 15.89
C PRO A 137 -12.53 0.12 16.74
N LEU A 138 -12.40 -0.88 17.61
CA LEU A 138 -11.21 -1.02 18.46
C LEU A 138 -9.98 -1.53 17.71
N ALA A 139 -10.17 -2.24 16.59
CA ALA A 139 -9.09 -2.71 15.72
C ALA A 139 -8.55 -1.63 14.76
N ILE A 140 -9.34 -0.59 14.45
CA ILE A 140 -9.02 0.46 13.47
C ILE A 140 -7.60 1.06 13.64
N PRO A 141 -7.09 1.40 14.83
CA PRO A 141 -5.75 1.99 14.95
C PRO A 141 -4.65 1.12 14.34
N LEU A 142 -4.64 -0.18 14.67
CA LEU A 142 -3.67 -1.13 14.10
C LEU A 142 -3.94 -1.42 12.63
N MET A 143 -5.19 -1.39 12.20
CA MET A 143 -5.54 -1.55 10.79
C MET A 143 -5.02 -0.37 9.96
N ILE A 144 -5.18 0.87 10.43
CA ILE A 144 -4.64 2.06 9.76
C ILE A 144 -3.12 2.02 9.71
N ALA A 145 -2.44 1.58 10.78
CA ALA A 145 -1.00 1.39 10.78
C ALA A 145 -0.57 0.40 9.67
N GLY A 146 -1.32 -0.69 9.48
CA GLY A 146 -1.11 -1.63 8.39
C GLY A 146 -1.32 -1.00 7.00
N VAL A 147 -2.37 -0.21 6.83
CA VAL A 147 -2.65 0.49 5.56
C VAL A 147 -1.55 1.51 5.24
N ARG A 148 -1.04 2.24 6.23
CA ARG A 148 0.10 3.16 6.07
C ARG A 148 1.32 2.43 5.52
N LEU A 149 1.72 1.35 6.20
CA LEU A 149 2.89 0.57 5.79
C LEU A 149 2.72 -0.03 4.40
N ALA A 150 1.55 -0.61 4.10
CA ALA A 150 1.23 -1.15 2.78
C ALA A 150 1.27 -0.05 1.70
N SER A 151 0.72 1.14 1.98
CA SER A 151 0.71 2.26 1.03
C SER A 151 2.11 2.71 0.66
N VAL A 152 2.97 2.98 1.65
CA VAL A 152 4.36 3.41 1.44
C VAL A 152 5.14 2.35 0.65
N THR A 153 4.98 1.07 1.02
CA THR A 153 5.61 -0.05 0.31
C THR A 153 5.14 -0.13 -1.14
N THR A 154 3.83 0.00 -1.39
CA THR A 154 3.26 -0.08 -2.74
C THR A 154 3.69 1.10 -3.62
N ILE A 155 3.83 2.31 -3.05
CA ILE A 155 4.38 3.47 -3.76
C ILE A 155 5.79 3.16 -4.31
N GLY A 156 6.66 2.60 -3.46
CA GLY A 156 8.00 2.20 -3.88
C GLY A 156 7.98 1.09 -4.95
N LEU A 157 7.17 0.05 -4.76
CA LEU A 157 7.08 -1.07 -5.70
C LEU A 157 6.48 -0.66 -7.06
N ALA A 158 5.56 0.29 -7.08
CA ALA A 158 4.98 0.81 -8.32
C ALA A 158 6.01 1.53 -9.21
N THR A 159 7.09 2.09 -8.64
CA THR A 159 8.18 2.66 -9.46
C THR A 159 8.92 1.58 -10.24
N ILE A 160 9.02 0.36 -9.70
CA ILE A 160 9.73 -0.77 -10.31
C ILE A 160 8.91 -1.34 -11.48
N ALA A 161 7.58 -1.28 -11.44
CA ALA A 161 6.72 -1.77 -12.50
C ALA A 161 7.04 -1.10 -13.86
N ALA A 162 7.44 0.17 -13.86
CA ALA A 162 7.80 0.91 -15.06
C ALA A 162 9.00 0.36 -15.83
N VAL A 163 9.88 -0.42 -15.17
CA VAL A 163 11.03 -1.08 -15.82
C VAL A 163 10.58 -2.09 -16.87
N LEU A 164 9.37 -2.62 -16.77
CA LEU A 164 8.84 -3.64 -17.67
C LEU A 164 8.23 -3.09 -18.96
N GLY A 165 7.96 -1.80 -19.02
CA GLY A 165 7.43 -1.15 -20.21
C GLY A 165 6.62 0.11 -19.91
N ASP A 166 6.50 0.95 -20.91
CA ASP A 166 5.88 2.28 -20.83
C ASP A 166 4.37 2.25 -20.56
N VAL A 167 3.73 1.10 -20.75
CA VAL A 167 2.28 0.91 -20.59
C VAL A 167 1.81 1.17 -19.16
N PHE A 168 2.68 0.95 -18.17
CA PHE A 168 2.32 1.16 -16.77
C PHE A 168 2.34 2.65 -16.39
N GLY A 169 3.12 3.45 -17.08
CA GLY A 169 3.25 4.87 -16.78
C GLY A 169 3.78 5.14 -15.36
N GLY A 170 3.28 6.21 -14.77
CA GLY A 170 3.61 6.58 -13.40
C GLY A 170 4.99 7.23 -13.24
N LEU A 171 5.34 7.53 -11.98
CA LEU A 171 6.59 8.22 -11.64
C LEU A 171 7.83 7.37 -11.94
N GLY A 172 7.69 6.03 -11.87
CA GLY A 172 8.77 5.10 -12.25
C GLY A 172 9.19 5.26 -13.71
N GLN A 173 8.28 5.64 -14.60
CA GLN A 173 8.63 5.88 -16.00
C GLN A 173 9.53 7.11 -16.17
N LEU A 174 9.32 8.18 -15.41
CA LEU A 174 10.25 9.31 -15.41
C LEU A 174 11.66 8.89 -14.98
N ILE A 175 11.73 7.99 -13.99
CA ILE A 175 13.02 7.45 -13.51
C ILE A 175 13.68 6.63 -14.64
N THR A 176 12.95 5.69 -15.22
CA THR A 176 13.48 4.79 -16.27
C THR A 176 13.90 5.57 -17.52
N GLU A 177 13.06 6.47 -18.01
CA GLU A 177 13.38 7.34 -19.14
C GLU A 177 14.60 8.22 -18.86
N GLY A 178 14.68 8.81 -17.64
CA GLY A 178 15.81 9.65 -17.25
C GLY A 178 17.12 8.89 -17.20
N ILE A 179 17.12 7.63 -16.77
CA ILE A 179 18.28 6.74 -16.77
C ILE A 179 18.69 6.39 -18.20
N GLN A 180 17.72 5.97 -19.05
CA GLN A 180 17.97 5.55 -20.43
C GLN A 180 18.47 6.69 -21.32
N THR A 181 17.99 7.90 -21.10
CA THR A 181 18.35 9.09 -21.88
C THR A 181 19.51 9.88 -21.27
N PHE A 182 20.10 9.41 -20.14
CA PHE A 182 21.11 10.14 -19.38
C PHE A 182 20.69 11.57 -19.00
N PHE A 183 19.39 11.76 -18.73
CA PHE A 183 18.82 13.05 -18.37
C PHE A 183 18.47 13.10 -16.86
N PRO A 184 19.39 13.67 -16.03
CA PRO A 184 19.26 13.65 -14.57
C PRO A 184 17.97 14.26 -14.04
N THR A 185 17.48 15.31 -14.66
CA THR A 185 16.23 16.00 -14.25
C THR A 185 15.05 15.05 -14.14
N LYS A 186 14.87 14.14 -15.13
CA LYS A 186 13.74 13.20 -15.12
C LYS A 186 13.81 12.21 -13.96
N TYR A 187 14.97 11.52 -13.78
CA TYR A 187 15.05 10.52 -12.72
C TYR A 187 15.04 11.13 -11.33
N LEU A 188 15.67 12.31 -11.15
CA LEU A 188 15.64 13.03 -9.87
C LEU A 188 14.20 13.50 -9.54
N LEU A 189 13.49 14.03 -10.53
CA LEU A 189 12.12 14.47 -10.37
C LEU A 189 11.18 13.29 -10.05
N GLY A 190 11.30 12.19 -10.79
CA GLY A 190 10.52 10.98 -10.55
C GLY A 190 10.76 10.41 -9.15
N ALA A 191 12.04 10.34 -8.71
CA ALA A 191 12.40 9.88 -7.37
C ALA A 191 11.87 10.82 -6.28
N PHE A 192 12.07 12.14 -6.45
CA PHE A 192 11.59 13.15 -5.50
C PHE A 192 10.07 13.10 -5.34
N LEU A 193 9.33 13.06 -6.45
CA LEU A 193 7.87 13.00 -6.41
C LEU A 193 7.36 11.69 -5.80
N SER A 194 8.03 10.56 -6.03
CA SER A 194 7.69 9.28 -5.40
C SER A 194 7.87 9.33 -3.88
N ILE A 195 8.98 9.92 -3.42
CA ILE A 195 9.26 10.13 -2.00
C ILE A 195 8.23 11.10 -1.39
N ALA A 196 7.95 12.21 -2.05
CA ALA A 196 6.96 13.19 -1.60
C ALA A 196 5.56 12.57 -1.50
N LEU A 197 5.17 11.72 -2.46
CA LEU A 197 3.91 10.99 -2.44
C LEU A 197 3.86 10.00 -1.26
N ALA A 198 4.96 9.27 -0.99
CA ALA A 198 5.04 8.34 0.14
C ALA A 198 4.91 9.05 1.49
N ILE A 199 5.64 10.17 1.68
CA ILE A 199 5.56 11.00 2.87
C ILE A 199 4.17 11.61 3.02
N GLY A 200 3.60 12.12 1.92
CA GLY A 200 2.24 12.69 1.90
C GLY A 200 1.18 11.65 2.28
N ALA A 201 1.27 10.44 1.75
CA ALA A 201 0.38 9.34 2.09
C ALA A 201 0.51 8.95 3.57
N ASP A 202 1.74 8.80 4.08
CA ASP A 202 1.98 8.52 5.49
C ASP A 202 1.37 9.58 6.39
N PHE A 203 1.64 10.85 6.11
CA PHE A 203 1.08 11.97 6.86
C PHE A 203 -0.46 12.00 6.81
N LEU A 204 -1.06 11.74 5.65
CA LEU A 204 -2.51 11.66 5.48
C LEU A 204 -3.10 10.58 6.38
N PHE A 205 -2.54 9.37 6.38
CA PHE A 205 -3.03 8.28 7.22
C PHE A 205 -2.82 8.54 8.72
N VAL A 206 -1.73 9.19 9.13
CA VAL A 206 -1.54 9.65 10.52
C VAL A 206 -2.64 10.63 10.93
N ARG A 207 -2.98 11.57 10.06
CA ARG A 207 -4.08 12.52 10.32
C ARG A 207 -5.42 11.81 10.39
N LEU A 208 -5.68 10.89 9.46
CA LEU A 208 -6.90 10.10 9.41
C LEU A 208 -7.06 9.24 10.68
N GLU A 209 -6.00 8.56 11.11
CA GLU A 209 -5.98 7.81 12.36
C GLU A 209 -6.37 8.69 13.54
N ARG A 210 -5.75 9.86 13.66
CA ARG A 210 -6.04 10.81 14.75
C ARG A 210 -7.49 11.32 14.76
N LEU A 211 -8.13 11.41 13.61
CA LEU A 211 -9.52 11.86 13.48
C LEU A 211 -10.50 10.74 13.81
N ILE A 212 -10.21 9.51 13.38
CA ILE A 212 -11.13 8.37 13.50
C ILE A 212 -11.01 7.69 14.87
N THR A 213 -9.83 7.78 15.54
CA THR A 213 -9.55 7.08 16.80
C THR A 213 -9.19 8.01 17.96
N PRO A 214 -10.04 8.96 18.36
CA PRO A 214 -9.73 9.90 19.44
C PRO A 214 -9.47 9.22 20.79
N TRP A 215 -10.06 8.04 21.03
CA TRP A 215 -9.89 7.25 22.24
C TRP A 215 -8.50 6.60 22.41
N SER A 216 -7.75 6.40 21.34
CA SER A 216 -6.41 5.82 21.41
C SER A 216 -5.41 6.72 22.13
N ARG A 217 -5.62 8.03 22.16
CA ARG A 217 -4.76 9.01 22.82
C ARG A 217 -4.83 8.92 24.35
N LEU A 218 -5.97 8.54 24.90
CA LEU A 218 -6.16 8.43 26.35
C LEU A 218 -5.37 7.25 26.97
N ARG A 219 -5.03 6.24 26.15
CA ARG A 219 -4.18 5.10 26.58
C ARG A 219 -2.68 5.43 26.57
N ALA A 220 -2.21 6.29 25.69
CA ALA A 220 -0.79 6.66 25.62
C ALA A 220 -0.35 7.65 26.70
N ALA A 221 -1.29 8.26 27.42
CA ALA A 221 -1.06 9.23 28.48
C ALA A 221 -1.08 8.62 29.91
N ARG A 222 -1.23 7.31 30.02
CA ARG A 222 -1.15 6.54 31.28
C ARG A 222 0.04 5.59 31.23
#